data_6680f44dae39d7c10733b2da70a76d10
#
_entry.id   6680f44dae39d7c10733b2da70a76d10
#
_cell.length_a   1.000
_cell.length_b   1.000
_cell.length_c   1.000
_cell.angle_alpha   90.00
_cell.angle_beta   90.00
_cell.angle_gamma   90.00
#
_symmetry.space_group_name_H-M   'P 1'
#
loop_
_entity.id
_entity.type
_entity.pdbx_description
1 polymer ?
#
loop_
_entity_poly.entity_id
_entity_poly.type
_entity_poly.pdbx_seq_one_letter_code
_entity_poly.pdbx_strand_id
1 'polypeptide(L)'
;ELKGRVIAVTGSVGKTGTKEALRLVLSRQGKTHAPVASYNNHWGVPLTLCRTPSDVAYGVYEIGMNSPGEIVPLARMVRPQVAIVTTIQPVHLAAFASLEGIAEEKAGVYWELEKGGTAIVNADIPQSELLRDIAKSGPAGRIITFGESPDADVKLISCALKPDMSVV
;
A
#
# COMPACT_ATOMS: atom_id res chain seq x y z
N GLU A 1 12.15 5.63 16.81
CA GLU A 1 11.24 6.31 15.85
C GLU A 1 12.00 6.57 14.56
N LEU A 2 11.46 6.11 13.41
CA LEU A 2 12.10 6.34 12.11
C LEU A 2 11.98 7.82 11.73
N LYS A 3 13.08 8.45 11.33
CA LYS A 3 13.09 9.85 10.89
C LYS A 3 12.66 10.01 9.44
N GLY A 4 12.73 8.94 8.66
CA GLY A 4 12.38 8.92 7.24
C GLY A 4 10.88 8.79 6.98
N ARG A 5 10.48 8.91 5.71
CA ARG A 5 9.11 8.66 5.29
C ARG A 5 8.79 7.19 5.26
N VAL A 6 7.66 6.83 5.83
CA VAL A 6 7.17 5.45 5.94
C VAL A 6 6.00 5.25 4.98
N ILE A 7 6.14 4.24 4.12
CA ILE A 7 5.15 3.89 3.11
C ILE A 7 4.65 2.47 3.38
N ALA A 8 3.35 2.28 3.50
CA ALA A 8 2.71 0.97 3.57
C ALA A 8 2.07 0.62 2.23
N VAL A 9 2.23 -0.63 1.80
CA VAL A 9 1.64 -1.16 0.56
C VAL A 9 0.83 -2.39 0.90
N THR A 10 -0.48 -2.37 0.62
CA THR A 10 -1.36 -3.53 0.70
C THR A 10 -2.16 -3.69 -0.59
N GLY A 11 -3.01 -4.69 -0.66
CA GLY A 11 -3.85 -5.03 -1.81
C GLY A 11 -3.93 -6.54 -2.01
N SER A 12 -4.81 -6.99 -2.87
CA SER A 12 -4.96 -8.42 -3.20
C SER A 12 -3.77 -8.92 -4.00
N VAL A 13 -3.41 -8.24 -5.08
CA VAL A 13 -2.26 -8.53 -5.94
C VAL A 13 -1.45 -7.26 -6.18
N GLY A 14 -0.21 -7.39 -6.67
CA GLY A 14 0.65 -6.24 -7.01
C GLY A 14 1.46 -5.65 -5.85
N LYS A 15 1.25 -6.06 -4.61
CA LYS A 15 1.96 -5.53 -3.43
C LYS A 15 3.48 -5.58 -3.59
N THR A 16 4.02 -6.76 -3.86
CA THR A 16 5.48 -6.97 -3.97
C THR A 16 6.06 -6.19 -5.15
N GLY A 17 5.38 -6.19 -6.31
CA GLY A 17 5.82 -5.41 -7.48
C GLY A 17 5.85 -3.91 -7.17
N THR A 18 4.80 -3.38 -6.55
CA THR A 18 4.73 -1.97 -6.13
C THR A 18 5.81 -1.64 -5.10
N LYS A 19 6.01 -2.49 -4.09
CA LYS A 19 7.09 -2.34 -3.10
C LYS A 19 8.47 -2.28 -3.76
N GLU A 20 8.76 -3.16 -4.70
CA GLU A 20 10.05 -3.17 -5.41
C GLU A 20 10.23 -1.95 -6.32
N ALA A 21 9.18 -1.53 -7.03
CA ALA A 21 9.21 -0.31 -7.84
C ALA A 21 9.50 0.93 -6.96
N LEU A 22 8.80 1.05 -5.83
CA LEU A 22 9.04 2.12 -4.85
C LEU A 22 10.47 2.07 -4.32
N ARG A 23 10.97 0.88 -3.93
CA ARG A 23 12.35 0.70 -3.48
C ARG A 23 13.34 1.20 -4.52
N LEU A 24 13.16 0.83 -5.79
CA LEU A 24 14.04 1.24 -6.89
C LEU A 24 14.04 2.76 -7.08
N VAL A 25 12.88 3.37 -7.17
CA VAL A 25 12.73 4.82 -7.44
C VAL A 25 13.22 5.64 -6.24
N LEU A 26 12.82 5.28 -5.02
CA LEU A 26 13.18 6.02 -3.81
C LEU A 26 14.66 5.88 -3.47
N SER A 27 15.29 4.74 -3.81
CA SER A 27 16.75 4.56 -3.62
C SER A 27 17.59 5.54 -4.45
N ARG A 28 17.02 6.17 -5.47
CA ARG A 28 17.67 7.25 -6.23
C ARG A 28 17.60 8.61 -5.53
N GLN A 29 16.73 8.72 -4.53
CA GLN A 29 16.49 9.96 -3.78
C GLN A 29 17.06 9.92 -2.36
N GLY A 30 17.27 8.73 -1.80
CA GLY A 30 17.82 8.58 -0.46
C GLY A 30 17.90 7.14 0.00
N LYS A 31 18.54 6.93 1.15
CA LYS A 31 18.68 5.61 1.75
C LYS A 31 17.30 5.00 2.00
N THR A 32 17.00 3.90 1.29
CA THR A 32 15.71 3.24 1.31
C THR A 32 15.81 1.83 1.88
N HIS A 33 14.89 1.48 2.78
CA HIS A 33 14.74 0.12 3.30
C HIS A 33 13.40 -0.46 2.87
N ALA A 34 13.42 -1.70 2.41
CA ALA A 34 12.24 -2.51 2.13
C ALA A 34 12.57 -4.00 2.41
N PRO A 35 11.58 -4.84 2.74
CA PRO A 35 11.82 -6.26 2.93
C PRO A 35 12.31 -6.91 1.63
N VAL A 36 13.28 -7.83 1.76
CA VAL A 36 13.92 -8.54 0.63
C VAL A 36 12.93 -9.51 -0.04
N ALA A 37 11.92 -9.98 0.70
CA ALA A 37 10.89 -10.90 0.23
C ALA A 37 9.51 -10.40 0.70
N SER A 38 8.45 -11.17 0.47
CA SER A 38 7.09 -10.84 0.91
C SER A 38 6.90 -11.09 2.43
N TYR A 39 7.74 -10.47 3.26
CA TYR A 39 7.59 -10.47 4.71
C TYR A 39 6.49 -9.52 5.14
N ASN A 40 5.22 -9.91 4.90
CA ASN A 40 4.05 -9.05 4.97
C ASN A 40 3.02 -9.47 6.03
N ASN A 41 3.32 -10.48 6.85
CA ASN A 41 2.45 -11.01 7.89
C ASN A 41 2.90 -10.58 9.30
N HIS A 42 2.24 -11.10 10.34
CA HIS A 42 2.48 -10.79 11.75
C HIS A 42 3.90 -11.13 12.27
N TRP A 43 4.68 -11.92 11.54
CA TRP A 43 6.12 -12.14 11.80
C TRP A 43 6.99 -11.24 10.92
N GLY A 44 6.63 -11.12 9.64
CA GLY A 44 7.46 -10.46 8.64
C GLY A 44 7.51 -8.95 8.80
N VAL A 45 6.38 -8.31 9.11
CA VAL A 45 6.34 -6.84 9.30
C VAL A 45 7.16 -6.40 10.52
N PRO A 46 6.98 -6.97 11.72
CA PRO A 46 7.84 -6.62 12.87
C PRO A 46 9.32 -6.90 12.61
N LEU A 47 9.65 -8.03 11.98
CA LEU A 47 11.03 -8.35 11.63
C LEU A 47 11.64 -7.30 10.69
N THR A 48 10.88 -6.85 9.69
CA THR A 48 11.31 -5.79 8.77
C THR A 48 11.55 -4.48 9.51
N LEU A 49 10.63 -4.11 10.42
CA LEU A 49 10.77 -2.91 11.25
C LEU A 49 12.04 -2.97 12.11
N CYS A 50 12.30 -4.11 12.77
CA CYS A 50 13.50 -4.30 13.59
C CYS A 50 14.81 -4.22 12.78
N ARG A 51 14.76 -4.59 11.50
CA ARG A 51 15.90 -4.55 10.58
C ARG A 51 16.07 -3.21 9.89
N THR A 52 15.12 -2.31 10.01
CA THR A 52 15.17 -0.99 9.38
C THR A 52 16.22 -0.12 10.06
N PRO A 53 17.25 0.36 9.35
CA PRO A 53 18.21 1.29 9.92
C PRO A 53 17.54 2.61 10.32
N SER A 54 17.97 3.20 11.44
CA SER A 54 17.36 4.43 11.97
C SER A 54 17.58 5.68 11.09
N ASP A 55 18.58 5.63 10.19
CA ASP A 55 18.98 6.70 9.30
C ASP A 55 18.40 6.60 7.88
N VAL A 56 17.39 5.73 7.66
CA VAL A 56 16.75 5.66 6.35
C VAL A 56 15.96 6.94 6.05
N ALA A 57 16.02 7.37 4.79
CA ALA A 57 15.16 8.42 4.26
C ALA A 57 13.76 7.88 3.92
N TYR A 58 13.67 6.60 3.53
CA TYR A 58 12.43 5.95 3.15
C TYR A 58 12.36 4.51 3.69
N GLY A 59 11.25 4.17 4.34
CA GLY A 59 10.89 2.81 4.71
C GLY A 59 9.66 2.35 3.93
N VAL A 60 9.75 1.26 3.18
CA VAL A 60 8.63 0.70 2.42
C VAL A 60 8.25 -0.65 3.01
N TYR A 61 7.00 -0.78 3.46
CA TYR A 61 6.51 -1.97 4.14
C TYR A 61 5.35 -2.59 3.37
N GLU A 62 5.47 -3.86 3.05
CA GLU A 62 4.39 -4.64 2.49
C GLU A 62 3.53 -5.21 3.63
N ILE A 63 2.21 -5.03 3.57
CA ILE A 63 1.26 -5.53 4.56
C ILE A 63 0.27 -6.45 3.86
N GLY A 64 0.25 -7.71 4.27
CA GLY A 64 -0.65 -8.74 3.78
C GLY A 64 -1.63 -9.20 4.84
N MET A 65 -2.65 -9.96 4.42
CA MET A 65 -3.61 -10.62 5.28
C MET A 65 -4.02 -11.97 4.71
N ASN A 66 -4.44 -12.87 5.57
CA ASN A 66 -5.15 -14.12 5.25
C ASN A 66 -6.56 -14.12 5.85
N SER A 67 -6.77 -13.37 6.93
CA SER A 67 -8.01 -13.33 7.70
C SER A 67 -8.37 -11.88 8.07
N PRO A 68 -9.66 -11.62 8.39
CA PRO A 68 -10.10 -10.33 8.93
C PRO A 68 -9.35 -9.95 10.21
N GLY A 69 -9.07 -8.66 10.38
CA GLY A 69 -8.44 -8.09 11.57
C GLY A 69 -6.91 -8.10 11.55
N GLU A 70 -6.26 -8.50 10.46
CA GLU A 70 -4.79 -8.58 10.39
C GLU A 70 -4.13 -7.28 9.91
N ILE A 71 -4.80 -6.47 9.07
CA ILE A 71 -4.21 -5.26 8.46
C ILE A 71 -3.98 -4.16 9.49
N VAL A 72 -4.98 -3.84 10.29
CA VAL A 72 -4.92 -2.70 11.25
C VAL A 72 -3.79 -2.86 12.27
N PRO A 73 -3.61 -4.01 12.95
CA PRO A 73 -2.50 -4.18 13.89
C PRO A 73 -1.12 -4.02 13.25
N LEU A 74 -0.94 -4.52 12.02
CA LEU A 74 0.31 -4.39 11.28
C LEU A 74 0.57 -2.95 10.84
N ALA A 75 -0.45 -2.28 10.31
CA ALA A 75 -0.37 -0.87 9.92
C ALA A 75 -0.06 0.03 11.12
N ARG A 76 -0.63 -0.26 12.30
CA ARG A 76 -0.37 0.44 13.55
C ARG A 76 1.09 0.34 13.99
N MET A 77 1.73 -0.81 13.76
CA MET A 77 3.17 -0.97 14.03
C MET A 77 4.01 -0.15 13.05
N VAL A 78 3.58 -0.08 11.79
CA VAL A 78 4.29 0.62 10.70
C VAL A 78 4.14 2.13 10.81
N ARG A 79 2.96 2.65 11.19
CA ARG A 79 2.64 4.09 11.31
C ARG A 79 2.96 4.86 10.02
N PRO A 80 2.31 4.54 8.91
CA PRO A 80 2.69 5.09 7.62
C PRO A 80 2.28 6.55 7.45
N GLN A 81 3.10 7.35 6.76
CA GLN A 81 2.70 8.66 6.23
C GLN A 81 2.06 8.53 4.83
N VAL A 82 2.31 7.43 4.13
CA VAL A 82 1.69 7.12 2.85
C VAL A 82 1.21 5.68 2.89
N ALA A 83 -0.05 5.43 2.53
CA ALA A 83 -0.61 4.09 2.43
C ALA A 83 -1.22 3.87 1.05
N ILE A 84 -0.91 2.73 0.45
CA ILE A 84 -1.32 2.35 -0.91
C ILE A 84 -2.13 1.07 -0.85
N VAL A 85 -3.34 1.09 -1.44
CA VAL A 85 -4.09 -0.13 -1.77
C VAL A 85 -3.99 -0.35 -3.27
N THR A 86 -3.27 -1.40 -3.69
CA THR A 86 -2.96 -1.64 -5.11
C THR A 86 -4.18 -2.05 -5.91
N THR A 87 -4.90 -3.08 -5.45
CA THR A 87 -6.16 -3.54 -6.06
C THR A 87 -6.92 -4.46 -5.10
N ILE A 88 -8.21 -4.66 -5.39
CA ILE A 88 -9.10 -5.61 -4.71
C ILE A 88 -9.46 -6.71 -5.69
N GLN A 89 -9.22 -7.95 -5.31
CA GLN A 89 -9.51 -9.15 -6.10
C GLN A 89 -10.04 -10.26 -5.18
N PRO A 90 -10.75 -11.26 -5.72
CA PRO A 90 -11.37 -12.34 -4.95
C PRO A 90 -10.32 -13.36 -4.46
N VAL A 91 -9.38 -12.89 -3.63
CA VAL A 91 -8.40 -13.71 -2.92
C VAL A 91 -8.85 -13.92 -1.48
N HIS A 92 -8.53 -15.07 -0.89
CA HIS A 92 -8.92 -15.40 0.50
C HIS A 92 -10.44 -15.44 0.76
N LEU A 93 -11.27 -15.73 -0.27
CA LEU A 93 -12.74 -15.77 -0.15
C LEU A 93 -13.24 -16.76 0.91
N ALA A 94 -12.45 -17.77 1.27
CA ALA A 94 -12.80 -18.67 2.37
C ALA A 94 -12.90 -17.96 3.74
N ALA A 95 -12.23 -16.83 3.90
CA ALA A 95 -12.21 -16.05 5.13
C ALA A 95 -13.07 -14.77 5.06
N PHE A 96 -13.52 -14.37 3.87
CA PHE A 96 -14.29 -13.15 3.65
C PHE A 96 -15.61 -13.46 2.91
N ALA A 97 -16.70 -12.87 3.38
CA ALA A 97 -18.03 -13.10 2.79
C ALA A 97 -18.20 -12.41 1.42
N SER A 98 -17.43 -11.35 1.13
CA SER A 98 -17.56 -10.54 -0.09
C SER A 98 -16.27 -9.82 -0.47
N LEU A 99 -16.23 -9.25 -1.69
CA LEU A 99 -15.14 -8.37 -2.14
C LEU A 99 -15.11 -7.06 -1.35
N GLU A 100 -16.26 -6.56 -0.93
CA GLU A 100 -16.40 -5.37 -0.08
C GLU A 100 -15.72 -5.61 1.26
N GLY A 101 -15.92 -6.77 1.89
CA GLY A 101 -15.24 -7.14 3.13
C GLY A 101 -13.71 -7.21 2.97
N ILE A 102 -13.23 -7.67 1.83
CA ILE A 102 -11.79 -7.64 1.50
C ILE A 102 -11.31 -6.19 1.33
N ALA A 103 -12.12 -5.33 0.70
CA ALA A 103 -11.79 -3.93 0.50
C ALA A 103 -11.74 -3.17 1.83
N GLU A 104 -12.74 -3.36 2.70
CA GLU A 104 -12.81 -2.77 4.04
C GLU A 104 -11.61 -3.15 4.89
N GLU A 105 -11.28 -4.44 4.93
CA GLU A 105 -10.12 -4.92 5.69
C GLU A 105 -8.83 -4.26 5.19
N LYS A 106 -8.58 -4.24 3.87
CA LYS A 106 -7.39 -3.62 3.30
C LYS A 106 -7.36 -2.11 3.50
N ALA A 107 -8.52 -1.45 3.41
CA ALA A 107 -8.65 -0.02 3.67
C ALA A 107 -8.36 0.36 5.12
N GLY A 108 -8.39 -0.59 6.05
CA GLY A 108 -7.94 -0.42 7.43
C GLY A 108 -6.52 0.15 7.55
N VAL A 109 -5.68 -0.02 6.52
CA VAL A 109 -4.36 0.64 6.48
C VAL A 109 -4.45 2.17 6.53
N TYR A 110 -5.53 2.77 6.03
CA TYR A 110 -5.73 4.22 6.02
C TYR A 110 -6.08 4.79 7.40
N TRP A 111 -6.69 3.99 8.30
CA TRP A 111 -6.96 4.42 9.68
C TRP A 111 -5.70 4.58 10.51
N GLU A 112 -4.63 3.93 10.13
CA GLU A 112 -3.35 3.96 10.84
C GLU A 112 -2.32 4.90 10.16
N LEU A 113 -2.76 5.73 9.21
CA LEU A 113 -1.96 6.81 8.66
C LEU A 113 -1.59 7.81 9.78
N GLU A 114 -0.39 8.32 9.75
CA GLU A 114 -0.04 9.50 10.55
C GLU A 114 -0.98 10.66 10.18
N LYS A 115 -1.29 11.52 11.15
CA LYS A 115 -2.19 12.66 10.95
C LYS A 115 -1.75 13.52 9.77
N GLY A 116 -2.63 13.73 8.82
CA GLY A 116 -2.34 14.46 7.59
C GLY A 116 -1.62 13.63 6.52
N GLY A 117 -1.50 12.33 6.72
CA GLY A 117 -0.90 11.41 5.76
C GLY A 117 -1.65 11.31 4.45
N THR A 118 -1.09 10.56 3.51
CA THR A 118 -1.64 10.40 2.15
C THR A 118 -2.15 8.99 1.92
N ALA A 119 -3.43 8.87 1.56
CA ALA A 119 -4.02 7.64 1.04
C ALA A 119 -3.91 7.61 -0.49
N ILE A 120 -3.39 6.51 -1.04
CA ILE A 120 -3.29 6.29 -2.50
C ILE A 120 -4.26 5.17 -2.88
N VAL A 121 -5.22 5.48 -3.75
CA VAL A 121 -6.37 4.65 -4.09
C VAL A 121 -6.39 4.36 -5.59
N ASN A 122 -6.61 3.09 -5.94
CA ASN A 122 -6.82 2.68 -7.33
C ASN A 122 -8.22 3.14 -7.80
N ALA A 123 -8.26 3.97 -8.85
CA ALA A 123 -9.49 4.52 -9.42
C ALA A 123 -10.22 3.53 -10.36
N ASP A 124 -9.53 2.47 -10.82
CA ASP A 124 -10.05 1.58 -11.87
C ASP A 124 -10.80 0.36 -11.31
N ILE A 125 -10.91 0.24 -10.01
CA ILE A 125 -11.59 -0.88 -9.36
C ILE A 125 -13.00 -0.50 -8.88
N PRO A 126 -13.97 -1.43 -8.88
CA PRO A 126 -15.33 -1.14 -8.41
C PRO A 126 -15.40 -0.61 -6.97
N GLN A 127 -14.46 -1.01 -6.11
CA GLN A 127 -14.40 -0.60 -4.71
C GLN A 127 -13.71 0.77 -4.49
N SER A 128 -13.37 1.51 -5.55
CA SER A 128 -12.64 2.78 -5.45
C SER A 128 -13.34 3.80 -4.52
N GLU A 129 -14.66 3.97 -4.67
CA GLU A 129 -15.42 4.89 -3.81
C GLU A 129 -15.41 4.44 -2.34
N LEU A 130 -15.60 3.15 -2.07
CA LEU A 130 -15.53 2.60 -0.71
C LEU A 130 -14.15 2.90 -0.07
N LEU A 131 -13.06 2.65 -0.80
CA LEU A 131 -11.71 2.94 -0.31
C LEU A 131 -11.51 4.43 -0.03
N ARG A 132 -12.02 5.32 -0.89
CA ARG A 132 -11.96 6.77 -0.71
C ARG A 132 -12.75 7.23 0.52
N ASP A 133 -13.94 6.69 0.73
CA ASP A 133 -14.78 7.06 1.86
C ASP A 133 -14.17 6.59 3.20
N ILE A 134 -13.58 5.40 3.22
CA ILE A 134 -12.83 4.93 4.38
C ILE A 134 -11.60 5.83 4.64
N ALA A 135 -10.85 6.20 3.60
CA ALA A 135 -9.72 7.11 3.74
C ALA A 135 -10.14 8.50 4.26
N LYS A 136 -11.28 9.04 3.82
CA LYS A 136 -11.85 10.31 4.31
C LYS A 136 -12.26 10.25 5.78
N SER A 137 -12.72 9.10 6.24
CA SER A 137 -13.15 8.91 7.64
C SER A 137 -11.99 8.81 8.63
N GLY A 138 -10.77 8.62 8.12
CA GLY A 138 -9.54 8.44 8.90
C GLY A 138 -8.68 9.71 9.00
N PRO A 139 -7.43 9.57 9.43
CA PRO A 139 -6.50 10.68 9.63
C PRO A 139 -5.85 11.19 8.33
N ALA A 140 -6.23 10.68 7.16
CA ALA A 140 -5.69 11.11 5.87
C ALA A 140 -5.95 12.60 5.62
N GLY A 141 -4.90 13.37 5.37
CA GLY A 141 -5.00 14.78 4.96
C GLY A 141 -5.06 14.94 3.44
N ARG A 142 -4.69 13.90 2.70
CA ARG A 142 -4.71 13.88 1.23
C ARG A 142 -5.11 12.49 0.72
N ILE A 143 -5.94 12.47 -0.32
CA ILE A 143 -6.27 11.28 -1.08
C ILE A 143 -5.81 11.51 -2.51
N ILE A 144 -5.06 10.57 -3.06
CA ILE A 144 -4.58 10.59 -4.44
C ILE A 144 -5.10 9.32 -5.12
N THR A 145 -5.74 9.49 -6.25
CA THR A 145 -6.19 8.38 -7.08
C THR A 145 -5.22 8.11 -8.23
N PHE A 146 -5.07 6.84 -8.61
CA PHE A 146 -4.29 6.45 -9.78
C PHE A 146 -5.05 5.44 -10.63
N GLY A 147 -4.78 5.42 -11.93
CA GLY A 147 -5.39 4.47 -12.86
C GLY A 147 -5.51 4.99 -14.28
N GLU A 148 -6.25 4.28 -15.13
CA GLU A 148 -6.61 4.67 -16.49
C GLU A 148 -7.88 5.55 -16.52
N SER A 149 -8.65 5.55 -15.43
CA SER A 149 -9.86 6.35 -15.27
C SER A 149 -9.61 7.82 -15.63
N PRO A 150 -10.53 8.46 -16.38
CA PRO A 150 -10.43 9.88 -16.72
C PRO A 150 -10.25 10.80 -15.51
N ASP A 151 -10.83 10.41 -14.37
CA ASP A 151 -10.88 11.19 -13.14
C ASP A 151 -9.75 10.85 -12.16
N ALA A 152 -8.79 10.00 -12.56
CA ALA A 152 -7.64 9.69 -11.73
C ALA A 152 -6.69 10.90 -11.65
N ASP A 153 -6.23 11.24 -10.42
CA ASP A 153 -5.26 12.31 -10.18
C ASP A 153 -3.90 12.00 -10.86
N VAL A 154 -3.52 10.72 -10.86
CA VAL A 154 -2.34 10.21 -11.56
C VAL A 154 -2.81 9.22 -12.61
N LYS A 155 -2.89 9.70 -13.85
CA LYS A 155 -3.45 8.96 -14.96
C LYS A 155 -2.41 8.21 -15.76
N LEU A 156 -2.63 6.91 -15.98
CA LEU A 156 -1.91 6.13 -16.97
C LEU A 156 -2.43 6.50 -18.36
N ILE A 157 -1.57 7.12 -19.16
CA ILE A 157 -1.93 7.57 -20.52
C ILE A 157 -1.79 6.42 -21.53
N SER A 158 -0.69 5.67 -21.44
CA SER A 158 -0.46 4.51 -22.30
C SER A 158 0.53 3.55 -21.66
N CYS A 159 0.42 2.29 -21.99
CA CYS A 159 1.39 1.26 -21.63
C CYS A 159 1.61 0.34 -22.83
N ALA A 160 2.84 0.19 -23.26
CA ALA A 160 3.22 -0.75 -24.31
C ALA A 160 4.11 -1.85 -23.74
N LEU A 161 3.59 -3.08 -23.72
CA LEU A 161 4.35 -4.27 -23.31
C LEU A 161 5.19 -4.75 -24.50
N LYS A 162 6.49 -4.91 -24.29
CA LYS A 162 7.44 -5.49 -25.27
C LYS A 162 8.02 -6.76 -24.66
N PRO A 163 8.58 -7.68 -25.48
CA PRO A 163 9.15 -8.94 -24.98
C PRO A 163 10.21 -8.77 -23.89
N ASP A 164 10.96 -7.69 -23.94
CA ASP A 164 12.11 -7.39 -23.08
C ASP A 164 11.91 -6.20 -22.15
N MET A 165 10.88 -5.38 -22.37
CA MET A 165 10.59 -4.20 -21.56
C MET A 165 9.13 -3.74 -21.68
N SER A 166 8.68 -2.94 -20.69
CA SER A 166 7.44 -2.16 -20.77
C SER A 166 7.77 -0.68 -20.91
N VAL A 167 7.02 0.03 -21.75
CA VAL A 167 7.08 1.49 -21.89
C VAL A 167 5.76 2.06 -21.37
N VAL A 168 5.84 2.99 -20.45
CA VAL A 168 4.71 3.66 -19.79
C VAL A 168 4.74 5.15 -20.10
#